data_f9dd6857df774c227b1e588d873aa928
#
_entry.id   f9dd6857df774c227b1e588d873aa928
#
_cell.length_a   1.000
_cell.length_b   1.000
_cell.length_c   1.000
_cell.angle_alpha   90.00
_cell.angle_beta   90.00
_cell.angle_gamma   90.00
#
_symmetry.space_group_name_H-M   'P 1'
#
loop_
_entity.id
_entity.type
_entity.pdbx_description
1 polymer ?
#
loop_
_entity_poly.entity_id
_entity_poly.type
_entity_poly.pdbx_seq_one_letter_code
_entity_poly.pdbx_strand_id
1 'polypeptide(L)'
;EWQTSWMKDYGVDYFRVDTVKHVDSTTWAALKNSTTEVNPSFKMIGEYYGAGYASNGSTLGTGQMDADLDFDFNDQATSFVSGNISSVEKFLSARNSALNNTYMTGQFLSSHDEDGFKAALMKGKGYTEDQATSAALVAATLQLTAKGIPVIYYGEEVGLSGLNNYPYQTNRYDMDFSKATKDNVTYQHYKNLLSIRNAYTDVFARGSRTSILSSDEDCYDVIARSYGDTTLYVGMNIKDTAKEVKVPVSLAAGTEVKDLYSGATYGS
;
A
#
# COMPACT_ATOMS: atom_id res chain seq x y z
N GLU A 1 -10.67 4.65 30.25
CA GLU A 1 -12.14 4.82 30.22
C GLU A 1 -12.61 5.62 29.00
N TRP A 2 -12.02 6.78 28.70
CA TRP A 2 -12.46 7.62 27.59
C TRP A 2 -12.34 6.91 26.21
N GLN A 3 -11.21 6.28 25.91
CA GLN A 3 -11.02 5.56 24.64
C GLN A 3 -11.99 4.37 24.50
N THR A 4 -12.27 3.65 25.60
CA THR A 4 -13.20 2.53 25.57
C THR A 4 -14.67 2.95 25.49
N SER A 5 -15.01 4.20 25.82
CA SER A 5 -16.36 4.71 25.60
C SER A 5 -16.69 4.85 24.11
N TRP A 6 -15.71 5.27 23.29
CA TRP A 6 -15.90 5.30 21.82
C TRP A 6 -16.25 3.93 21.23
N MET A 7 -15.63 2.87 21.76
CA MET A 7 -15.96 1.50 21.35
C MET A 7 -17.38 1.10 21.77
N LYS A 8 -17.77 1.41 23.02
CA LYS A 8 -19.05 1.02 23.58
C LYS A 8 -20.23 1.81 23.01
N ASP A 9 -20.03 3.11 22.87
CA ASP A 9 -21.11 4.04 22.55
C ASP A 9 -21.29 4.21 21.03
N TYR A 10 -20.22 4.01 20.25
CA TYR A 10 -20.20 4.28 18.80
C TYR A 10 -19.76 3.09 17.95
N GLY A 11 -19.44 1.94 18.56
CA GLY A 11 -19.06 0.72 17.83
C GLY A 11 -17.73 0.85 17.08
N VAL A 12 -16.76 1.59 17.62
CA VAL A 12 -15.43 1.72 17.01
C VAL A 12 -14.67 0.41 17.17
N ASP A 13 -14.21 -0.16 16.08
CA ASP A 13 -13.52 -1.47 16.02
C ASP A 13 -11.99 -1.36 15.87
N TYR A 14 -11.48 -0.18 15.52
CA TYR A 14 -10.07 0.01 15.18
C TYR A 14 -9.60 1.41 15.55
N PHE A 15 -8.39 1.52 16.15
CA PHE A 15 -7.74 2.82 16.37
C PHE A 15 -6.49 3.00 15.52
N ARG A 16 -6.35 4.15 14.91
CA ARG A 16 -5.04 4.71 14.56
C ARG A 16 -4.52 5.46 15.79
N VAL A 17 -3.35 5.04 16.25
CA VAL A 17 -2.72 5.56 17.47
C VAL A 17 -1.57 6.46 17.09
N ASP A 18 -1.67 7.71 17.45
CA ASP A 18 -0.69 8.76 17.19
C ASP A 18 0.53 8.66 18.13
N THR A 19 1.69 9.11 17.67
CA THR A 19 2.91 9.33 18.47
C THR A 19 3.38 8.13 19.31
N VAL A 20 3.25 6.91 18.82
CA VAL A 20 3.53 5.67 19.57
C VAL A 20 4.90 5.65 20.23
N LYS A 21 5.96 6.11 19.55
CA LYS A 21 7.34 6.10 20.07
C LYS A 21 7.60 7.10 21.21
N HIS A 22 6.71 8.04 21.41
CA HIS A 22 6.87 9.12 22.41
C HIS A 22 6.10 8.83 23.71
N VAL A 23 5.41 7.70 23.79
CA VAL A 23 4.63 7.29 24.96
C VAL A 23 5.16 5.98 25.49
N ASP A 24 5.14 5.84 26.79
CA ASP A 24 5.63 4.70 27.52
C ASP A 24 4.88 3.40 27.12
N SER A 25 5.62 2.31 26.97
CA SER A 25 5.08 1.01 26.55
C SER A 25 4.05 0.43 27.54
N THR A 26 4.15 0.76 28.83
CA THR A 26 3.16 0.33 29.84
C THR A 26 1.81 1.01 29.65
N THR A 27 1.80 2.26 29.17
CA THR A 27 0.58 2.97 28.78
C THR A 27 -0.11 2.27 27.60
N TRP A 28 0.67 1.87 26.59
CA TRP A 28 0.14 1.13 25.44
C TRP A 28 -0.38 -0.25 25.84
N ALA A 29 0.32 -0.96 26.74
CA ALA A 29 -0.15 -2.23 27.26
C ALA A 29 -1.47 -2.09 28.04
N ALA A 30 -1.60 -1.04 28.86
CA ALA A 30 -2.83 -0.74 29.58
C ALA A 30 -3.99 -0.41 28.61
N LEU A 31 -3.71 0.39 27.56
CA LEU A 31 -4.71 0.67 26.52
C LEU A 31 -5.13 -0.60 25.80
N LYS A 32 -4.17 -1.44 25.38
CA LYS A 32 -4.44 -2.71 24.69
C LYS A 32 -5.30 -3.64 25.55
N ASN A 33 -4.98 -3.78 26.81
CA ASN A 33 -5.77 -4.59 27.75
C ASN A 33 -7.20 -4.06 27.86
N SER A 34 -7.36 -2.75 28.10
CA SER A 34 -8.68 -2.13 28.27
C SER A 34 -9.54 -2.24 26.99
N THR A 35 -8.95 -2.13 25.81
CA THR A 35 -9.69 -2.29 24.54
C THR A 35 -10.06 -3.75 24.30
N THR A 36 -9.15 -4.68 24.62
CA THR A 36 -9.37 -6.12 24.46
C THR A 36 -10.44 -6.66 25.43
N GLU A 37 -10.56 -6.08 26.65
CA GLU A 37 -11.65 -6.37 27.57
C GLU A 37 -13.04 -6.01 27.01
N VAL A 38 -13.11 -4.94 26.21
CA VAL A 38 -14.38 -4.52 25.56
C VAL A 38 -14.64 -5.33 24.30
N ASN A 39 -13.63 -5.51 23.46
CA ASN A 39 -13.72 -6.29 22.22
C ASN A 39 -12.41 -7.05 21.99
N PRO A 40 -12.40 -8.40 22.17
CA PRO A 40 -11.20 -9.22 21.96
C PRO A 40 -10.62 -9.15 20.55
N SER A 41 -11.42 -8.76 19.56
CA SER A 41 -11.00 -8.62 18.17
C SER A 41 -10.49 -7.21 17.82
N PHE A 42 -10.50 -6.28 18.79
CA PHE A 42 -10.08 -4.90 18.58
C PHE A 42 -8.62 -4.80 18.15
N LYS A 43 -8.36 -3.98 17.15
CA LYS A 43 -7.01 -3.78 16.58
C LYS A 43 -6.57 -2.31 16.67
N MET A 44 -5.26 -2.13 16.70
CA MET A 44 -4.63 -0.81 16.68
C MET A 44 -3.52 -0.77 15.64
N ILE A 45 -3.50 0.28 14.82
CA ILE A 45 -2.36 0.63 13.98
C ILE A 45 -1.66 1.86 14.54
N GLY A 46 -0.38 1.73 14.81
CA GLY A 46 0.43 2.76 15.41
C GLY A 46 1.09 3.68 14.38
N GLU A 47 1.13 4.96 14.68
CA GLU A 47 2.11 5.86 14.07
C GLU A 47 3.35 5.86 14.94
N TYR A 48 4.27 4.95 14.66
CA TYR A 48 5.64 5.00 15.16
C TYR A 48 6.47 5.75 14.11
N TYR A 49 6.59 7.07 14.23
CA TYR A 49 7.16 7.92 13.19
C TYR A 49 8.54 7.43 12.72
N GLY A 50 8.64 7.18 11.41
CA GLY A 50 9.82 6.61 10.77
C GLY A 50 9.98 5.10 10.95
N ALA A 51 8.94 4.38 11.39
CA ALA A 51 8.99 2.92 11.47
C ALA A 51 9.11 2.29 10.08
N GLY A 52 9.91 1.25 9.99
CA GLY A 52 10.10 0.49 8.77
C GLY A 52 10.95 -0.75 9.02
N TYR A 53 11.06 -1.61 8.03
CA TYR A 53 11.88 -2.81 8.10
C TYR A 53 13.38 -2.47 8.23
N ALA A 54 13.87 -1.50 7.44
CA ALA A 54 15.27 -1.09 7.45
C ALA A 54 15.51 0.11 8.39
N SER A 55 14.48 0.90 8.67
CA SER A 55 14.56 2.09 9.50
C SER A 55 14.35 1.78 10.97
N ASN A 56 14.97 2.55 11.85
CA ASN A 56 14.80 2.46 13.31
C ASN A 56 14.90 1.05 13.91
N GLY A 57 15.76 0.19 13.35
CA GLY A 57 15.99 -1.14 13.89
C GLY A 57 14.82 -2.10 13.75
N SER A 58 14.06 -2.01 12.66
CA SER A 58 12.91 -2.89 12.38
C SER A 58 11.77 -2.71 13.39
N THR A 59 11.30 -1.50 13.54
CA THR A 59 10.29 -1.10 14.54
C THR A 59 8.84 -1.47 14.18
N LEU A 60 8.59 -2.04 13.00
CA LEU A 60 7.26 -2.52 12.62
C LEU A 60 6.76 -3.60 13.60
N GLY A 61 5.58 -3.36 14.18
CA GLY A 61 4.96 -4.28 15.15
C GLY A 61 5.42 -4.10 16.59
N THR A 62 5.97 -2.95 16.95
CA THR A 62 6.35 -2.58 18.32
C THR A 62 5.26 -1.77 19.04
N GLY A 63 5.51 -1.38 20.28
CA GLY A 63 4.65 -0.48 21.03
C GLY A 63 3.29 -1.05 21.41
N GLN A 64 3.12 -2.38 21.45
CA GLN A 64 1.85 -3.05 21.72
C GLN A 64 0.80 -2.85 20.62
N MET A 65 1.20 -2.33 19.47
CA MET A 65 0.31 -2.20 18.32
C MET A 65 0.17 -3.53 17.58
N ASP A 66 -0.98 -3.74 16.96
CA ASP A 66 -1.18 -4.90 16.07
C ASP A 66 -0.47 -4.69 14.71
N ALA A 67 -0.34 -3.43 14.30
CA ALA A 67 0.39 -2.97 13.13
C ALA A 67 1.00 -1.59 13.38
N ASP A 68 2.01 -1.23 12.60
CA ASP A 68 2.51 0.13 12.51
C ASP A 68 2.51 0.60 11.06
N LEU A 69 2.45 1.93 10.86
CA LEU A 69 2.62 2.53 9.54
C LEU A 69 4.05 2.29 9.05
N ASP A 70 4.19 1.85 7.81
CA ASP A 70 5.46 1.50 7.17
C ASP A 70 5.99 2.70 6.37
N PHE A 71 6.86 3.51 6.99
CA PHE A 71 7.45 4.69 6.38
C PHE A 71 8.49 4.34 5.30
N ASP A 72 9.14 3.18 5.39
CA ASP A 72 10.06 2.72 4.34
C ASP A 72 9.33 2.48 3.01
N PHE A 73 8.02 2.16 3.05
CA PHE A 73 7.28 1.81 1.84
C PHE A 73 7.16 2.98 0.85
N ASN A 74 6.99 4.21 1.34
CA ASN A 74 6.95 5.41 0.48
C ASN A 74 8.26 5.57 -0.29
N ASP A 75 9.40 5.44 0.38
CA ASP A 75 10.73 5.52 -0.24
C ASP A 75 10.94 4.40 -1.26
N GLN A 76 10.48 3.18 -0.95
CA GLN A 76 10.56 2.06 -1.88
C GLN A 76 9.65 2.28 -3.11
N ALA A 77 8.45 2.81 -2.94
CA ALA A 77 7.56 3.13 -4.04
C ALA A 77 8.16 4.23 -4.95
N THR A 78 8.77 5.26 -4.36
CA THR A 78 9.50 6.30 -5.10
C THR A 78 10.68 5.73 -5.88
N SER A 79 11.44 4.82 -5.27
CA SER A 79 12.56 4.12 -5.92
C SER A 79 12.08 3.23 -7.05
N PHE A 80 10.98 2.51 -6.86
CA PHE A 80 10.37 1.62 -7.86
C PHE A 80 9.95 2.39 -9.12
N VAL A 81 9.19 3.46 -8.97
CA VAL A 81 8.75 4.28 -10.12
C VAL A 81 9.87 5.09 -10.75
N SER A 82 11.05 5.13 -10.12
CA SER A 82 12.28 5.69 -10.67
C SER A 82 13.13 4.65 -11.44
N GLY A 83 12.67 3.40 -11.56
CA GLY A 83 13.33 2.33 -12.31
C GLY A 83 14.22 1.39 -11.52
N ASN A 84 14.34 1.55 -10.19
CA ASN A 84 15.15 0.65 -9.34
C ASN A 84 14.37 -0.59 -8.89
N ILE A 85 13.78 -1.31 -9.81
CA ILE A 85 12.80 -2.37 -9.56
C ILE A 85 13.42 -3.54 -8.81
N SER A 86 14.55 -4.06 -9.30
CA SER A 86 15.23 -5.21 -8.70
C SER A 86 15.65 -4.96 -7.24
N SER A 87 16.07 -3.73 -6.92
CA SER A 87 16.43 -3.32 -5.57
C SER A 87 15.21 -3.31 -4.65
N VAL A 88 14.08 -2.78 -5.12
CA VAL A 88 12.83 -2.72 -4.36
C VAL A 88 12.26 -4.12 -4.14
N GLU A 89 12.26 -4.98 -5.16
CA GLU A 89 11.81 -6.37 -5.03
C GLU A 89 12.64 -7.14 -4.00
N LYS A 90 13.96 -6.96 -4.01
CA LYS A 90 14.85 -7.52 -3.00
C LYS A 90 14.52 -7.02 -1.60
N PHE A 91 14.27 -5.70 -1.45
CA PHE A 91 13.87 -5.11 -0.18
C PHE A 91 12.54 -5.68 0.32
N LEU A 92 11.51 -5.70 -0.51
CA LEU A 92 10.18 -6.21 -0.15
C LEU A 92 10.23 -7.70 0.21
N SER A 93 11.03 -8.50 -0.51
CA SER A 93 11.24 -9.91 -0.19
C SER A 93 11.91 -10.10 1.17
N ALA A 94 12.95 -9.33 1.47
CA ALA A 94 13.64 -9.35 2.75
C ALA A 94 12.70 -8.91 3.89
N ARG A 95 11.95 -7.81 3.72
CA ARG A 95 10.93 -7.35 4.67
C ARG A 95 9.91 -8.46 4.96
N ASN A 96 9.35 -9.06 3.91
CA ASN A 96 8.33 -10.09 4.04
C ASN A 96 8.84 -11.37 4.71
N SER A 97 10.13 -11.65 4.59
CA SER A 97 10.78 -12.82 5.25
C SER A 97 11.14 -12.57 6.71
N ALA A 98 11.44 -11.31 7.05
CA ALA A 98 11.87 -10.93 8.40
C ALA A 98 10.69 -10.68 9.36
N LEU A 99 9.54 -10.23 8.84
CA LEU A 99 8.39 -9.88 9.66
C LEU A 99 7.42 -11.06 9.79
N ASN A 100 7.09 -11.44 11.01
CA ASN A 100 6.13 -12.52 11.29
C ASN A 100 4.72 -12.18 10.85
N ASN A 101 4.36 -10.89 10.82
CA ASN A 101 3.02 -10.36 10.57
C ASN A 101 3.01 -9.31 9.46
N THR A 102 3.60 -9.61 8.30
CA THR A 102 3.67 -8.65 7.19
C THR A 102 2.30 -8.18 6.70
N TYR A 103 1.26 -8.99 6.85
CA TYR A 103 -0.11 -8.61 6.45
C TYR A 103 -0.75 -7.57 7.38
N MET A 104 -0.13 -7.26 8.51
CA MET A 104 -0.60 -6.24 9.45
C MET A 104 0.14 -4.90 9.30
N THR A 105 1.21 -4.81 8.51
CA THR A 105 1.92 -3.54 8.27
C THR A 105 1.09 -2.59 7.43
N GLY A 106 1.03 -1.31 7.83
CA GLY A 106 0.27 -0.27 7.12
C GLY A 106 1.13 0.47 6.12
N GLN A 107 1.15 0.06 4.85
CA GLN A 107 1.88 0.77 3.81
C GLN A 107 1.07 1.94 3.23
N PHE A 108 1.73 3.09 3.10
CA PHE A 108 1.12 4.30 2.56
C PHE A 108 2.05 4.99 1.54
N LEU A 109 1.47 5.81 0.68
CA LEU A 109 2.19 6.65 -0.28
C LEU A 109 2.22 8.11 0.15
N SER A 110 1.14 8.61 0.73
CA SER A 110 0.99 9.98 1.21
C SER A 110 0.40 10.00 2.62
N SER A 111 0.61 11.09 3.33
CA SER A 111 -0.04 11.34 4.61
C SER A 111 -0.27 12.83 4.83
N HIS A 112 -0.93 13.19 5.94
CA HIS A 112 -1.11 14.58 6.36
C HIS A 112 0.19 15.24 6.87
N ASP A 113 1.21 14.43 7.18
CA ASP A 113 2.53 14.87 7.68
C ASP A 113 3.66 14.69 6.66
N GLU A 114 3.37 14.12 5.50
CA GLU A 114 4.31 13.91 4.41
C GLU A 114 3.83 14.62 3.13
N ASP A 115 4.75 14.87 2.20
CA ASP A 115 4.38 15.33 0.87
C ASP A 115 3.47 14.27 0.20
N GLY A 116 2.43 14.70 -0.50
CA GLY A 116 1.64 13.82 -1.34
C GLY A 116 2.52 13.21 -2.44
N PHE A 117 2.37 11.92 -2.70
CA PHE A 117 3.28 11.14 -3.56
C PHE A 117 3.50 11.77 -4.94
N LYS A 118 2.42 12.16 -5.62
CA LYS A 118 2.48 12.84 -6.91
C LYS A 118 3.23 14.18 -6.82
N ALA A 119 2.90 15.00 -5.82
CA ALA A 119 3.56 16.29 -5.59
C ALA A 119 5.05 16.13 -5.26
N ALA A 120 5.43 15.10 -4.50
CA ALA A 120 6.82 14.77 -4.20
C ALA A 120 7.62 14.40 -5.45
N LEU A 121 7.03 13.62 -6.36
CA LEU A 121 7.66 13.28 -7.66
C LEU A 121 7.87 14.53 -8.53
N MET A 122 6.89 15.42 -8.59
CA MET A 122 7.02 16.68 -9.36
C MET A 122 8.12 17.56 -8.77
N LYS A 123 8.16 17.71 -7.44
CA LYS A 123 9.14 18.54 -6.73
C LYS A 123 10.56 17.93 -6.77
N GLY A 124 10.67 16.64 -6.46
CA GLY A 124 11.97 15.97 -6.28
C GLY A 124 12.58 15.37 -7.52
N LYS A 125 11.77 14.98 -8.51
CA LYS A 125 12.21 14.35 -9.76
C LYS A 125 11.99 15.22 -10.98
N GLY A 126 11.30 16.37 -10.85
CA GLY A 126 10.99 17.24 -11.96
C GLY A 126 9.98 16.65 -12.95
N TYR A 127 9.16 15.70 -12.51
CA TYR A 127 8.12 15.10 -13.35
C TYR A 127 7.06 16.14 -13.72
N THR A 128 6.57 16.06 -14.94
CA THR A 128 5.33 16.77 -15.32
C THR A 128 4.15 16.18 -14.55
N GLU A 129 3.01 16.86 -14.56
CA GLU A 129 1.76 16.38 -13.93
C GLU A 129 1.37 14.99 -14.48
N ASP A 130 1.44 14.79 -15.80
CA ASP A 130 1.08 13.52 -16.45
C ASP A 130 2.05 12.39 -16.08
N GLN A 131 3.35 12.68 -16.06
CA GLN A 131 4.37 11.72 -15.63
C GLN A 131 4.19 11.33 -14.18
N ALA A 132 3.96 12.30 -13.29
CA ALA A 132 3.74 12.05 -11.87
C ALA A 132 2.42 11.29 -11.63
N THR A 133 1.37 11.57 -12.40
CA THR A 133 0.11 10.84 -12.34
C THR A 133 0.32 9.38 -12.78
N SER A 134 0.97 9.14 -13.91
CA SER A 134 1.24 7.79 -14.40
C SER A 134 2.10 6.99 -13.41
N ALA A 135 3.14 7.61 -12.84
CA ALA A 135 3.98 6.99 -11.83
C ALA A 135 3.19 6.68 -10.53
N ALA A 136 2.29 7.59 -10.10
CA ALA A 136 1.44 7.37 -8.94
C ALA A 136 0.47 6.19 -9.14
N LEU A 137 -0.06 5.97 -10.35
CA LEU A 137 -0.89 4.80 -10.65
C LEU A 137 -0.10 3.49 -10.51
N VAL A 138 1.15 3.46 -10.97
CA VAL A 138 2.02 2.28 -10.78
C VAL A 138 2.34 2.08 -9.29
N ALA A 139 2.65 3.16 -8.55
CA ALA A 139 2.89 3.09 -7.11
C ALA A 139 1.65 2.59 -6.33
N ALA A 140 0.44 3.02 -6.72
CA ALA A 140 -0.81 2.51 -6.17
C ALA A 140 -0.99 1.02 -6.46
N THR A 141 -0.62 0.54 -7.66
CA THR A 141 -0.63 -0.89 -7.98
C THR A 141 0.33 -1.66 -7.08
N LEU A 142 1.56 -1.16 -6.90
CA LEU A 142 2.53 -1.76 -5.96
C LEU A 142 1.97 -1.82 -4.54
N GLN A 143 1.39 -0.72 -4.03
CA GLN A 143 0.81 -0.62 -2.70
C GLN A 143 -0.36 -1.60 -2.50
N LEU A 144 -1.32 -1.60 -3.43
CA LEU A 144 -2.54 -2.40 -3.33
C LEU A 144 -2.32 -3.89 -3.56
N THR A 145 -1.19 -4.27 -4.17
CA THR A 145 -0.83 -5.68 -4.41
C THR A 145 0.29 -6.19 -3.50
N ALA A 146 0.95 -5.34 -2.72
CA ALA A 146 1.93 -5.73 -1.72
C ALA A 146 1.30 -6.51 -0.55
N LYS A 147 2.15 -7.14 0.27
CA LYS A 147 1.73 -7.68 1.58
C LYS A 147 1.61 -6.54 2.57
N GLY A 148 0.50 -6.49 3.28
CA GLY A 148 0.19 -5.49 4.28
C GLY A 148 -1.19 -4.86 4.07
N ILE A 149 -1.52 -3.88 4.91
CA ILE A 149 -2.74 -3.09 4.85
C ILE A 149 -2.45 -1.84 4.02
N PRO A 150 -3.04 -1.66 2.85
CA PRO A 150 -2.89 -0.40 2.11
C PRO A 150 -3.62 0.72 2.86
N VAL A 151 -2.87 1.73 3.24
CA VAL A 151 -3.40 2.95 3.87
C VAL A 151 -3.41 4.04 2.81
N ILE A 152 -4.60 4.35 2.29
CA ILE A 152 -4.79 5.35 1.24
C ILE A 152 -5.09 6.68 1.91
N TYR A 153 -4.27 7.70 1.62
CA TYR A 153 -4.54 9.05 2.08
C TYR A 153 -5.68 9.67 1.26
N TYR A 154 -6.62 10.32 1.94
CA TYR A 154 -7.82 10.85 1.26
C TYR A 154 -7.45 11.76 0.10
N GLY A 155 -8.17 11.62 -1.00
CA GLY A 155 -7.97 12.38 -2.23
C GLY A 155 -6.94 11.78 -3.20
N GLU A 156 -6.03 10.90 -2.76
CA GLU A 156 -5.13 10.19 -3.69
C GLU A 156 -5.94 9.44 -4.75
N GLU A 157 -7.02 8.80 -4.33
CA GLU A 157 -7.90 7.99 -5.19
C GLU A 157 -8.61 8.79 -6.27
N VAL A 158 -8.61 10.11 -6.16
CA VAL A 158 -9.14 11.02 -7.19
C VAL A 158 -8.07 11.92 -7.81
N GLY A 159 -6.80 11.66 -7.50
CA GLY A 159 -5.64 12.35 -8.06
C GLY A 159 -5.28 13.66 -7.39
N LEU A 160 -5.83 13.95 -6.18
CA LEU A 160 -5.39 15.09 -5.37
C LEU A 160 -4.01 14.80 -4.79
N SER A 161 -3.20 15.84 -4.66
CA SER A 161 -1.89 15.78 -4.05
C SER A 161 -1.39 17.18 -3.69
N GLY A 162 -0.58 17.31 -2.66
CA GLY A 162 -0.02 18.59 -2.25
C GLY A 162 1.25 18.38 -1.42
N LEU A 163 1.90 19.45 -1.03
CA LEU A 163 3.15 19.45 -0.28
C LEU A 163 2.90 19.73 1.21
N ASN A 164 3.68 19.08 2.07
CA ASN A 164 3.74 19.41 3.50
C ASN A 164 4.63 20.64 3.72
N ASN A 165 4.21 21.76 3.20
CA ASN A 165 4.96 23.02 3.19
C ASN A 165 4.38 24.02 4.20
N TYR A 166 4.80 23.92 5.46
CA TYR A 166 4.42 24.89 6.50
C TYR A 166 4.70 26.35 6.04
N PRO A 167 3.79 27.31 6.28
CA PRO A 167 2.52 27.16 7.03
C PRO A 167 1.31 26.77 6.19
N TYR A 168 1.46 26.55 4.90
CA TYR A 168 0.33 26.40 3.98
C TYR A 168 -0.18 24.96 3.84
N GLN A 169 0.71 23.97 4.02
CA GLN A 169 0.39 22.54 4.06
C GLN A 169 -0.64 22.11 3.00
N THR A 170 -0.29 22.31 1.73
CA THR A 170 -1.20 22.03 0.61
C THR A 170 -1.55 20.54 0.45
N ASN A 171 -0.91 19.65 1.21
CA ASN A 171 -1.29 18.25 1.35
C ASN A 171 -2.52 18.01 2.25
N ARG A 172 -3.03 19.06 2.93
CA ARG A 172 -4.26 19.01 3.75
C ARG A 172 -5.38 19.79 3.05
N TYR A 173 -5.74 19.29 1.88
CA TYR A 173 -6.75 19.89 1.00
C TYR A 173 -8.18 19.47 1.36
N ASP A 174 -9.17 20.23 0.94
CA ASP A 174 -10.56 19.82 0.97
C ASP A 174 -10.79 18.68 -0.04
N MET A 175 -11.57 17.66 0.34
CA MET A 175 -11.90 16.57 -0.56
C MET A 175 -12.80 17.06 -1.69
N ASP A 176 -12.37 16.85 -2.92
CA ASP A 176 -13.15 17.16 -4.11
C ASP A 176 -13.88 15.90 -4.63
N PHE A 177 -15.05 15.66 -4.09
CA PHE A 177 -15.91 14.55 -4.49
C PHE A 177 -16.37 14.60 -5.95
N SER A 178 -16.33 15.78 -6.60
CA SER A 178 -16.70 15.92 -8.01
C SER A 178 -15.72 15.19 -8.95
N LYS A 179 -14.52 14.89 -8.49
CA LYS A 179 -13.51 14.11 -9.21
C LYS A 179 -13.75 12.59 -9.20
N ALA A 180 -14.65 12.09 -8.36
CA ALA A 180 -14.97 10.66 -8.27
C ALA A 180 -15.88 10.22 -9.45
N THR A 181 -15.39 10.35 -10.67
CA THR A 181 -16.14 10.10 -11.91
C THR A 181 -15.60 8.94 -12.72
N LYS A 182 -16.43 8.43 -13.64
CA LYS A 182 -16.01 7.39 -14.59
C LYS A 182 -14.90 7.84 -15.56
N ASP A 183 -14.75 9.15 -15.75
CA ASP A 183 -13.78 9.73 -16.68
C ASP A 183 -12.46 10.08 -15.98
N ASN A 184 -12.40 9.99 -14.65
CA ASN A 184 -11.16 10.17 -13.88
C ASN A 184 -10.36 8.85 -13.86
N VAL A 185 -9.25 8.81 -14.59
CA VAL A 185 -8.40 7.62 -14.71
C VAL A 185 -7.86 7.15 -13.35
N THR A 186 -7.49 8.08 -12.46
CA THR A 186 -6.99 7.74 -11.11
C THR A 186 -8.08 7.06 -10.29
N TYR A 187 -9.29 7.63 -10.28
CA TYR A 187 -10.42 7.04 -9.57
C TYR A 187 -10.77 5.64 -10.09
N GLN A 188 -10.80 5.45 -11.41
CA GLN A 188 -11.08 4.14 -11.98
C GLN A 188 -9.99 3.13 -11.66
N HIS A 189 -8.73 3.54 -11.65
CA HIS A 189 -7.60 2.70 -11.28
C HIS A 189 -7.73 2.17 -9.85
N TYR A 190 -7.91 3.06 -8.87
CA TYR A 190 -8.11 2.67 -7.47
C TYR A 190 -9.36 1.79 -7.31
N LYS A 191 -10.46 2.16 -7.94
CA LYS A 191 -11.71 1.39 -7.89
C LYS A 191 -11.52 -0.05 -8.41
N ASN A 192 -10.85 -0.22 -9.56
CA ASN A 192 -10.59 -1.53 -10.15
C ASN A 192 -9.69 -2.37 -9.24
N LEU A 193 -8.57 -1.83 -8.79
CA LEU A 193 -7.63 -2.55 -7.91
C LEU A 193 -8.25 -2.93 -6.57
N LEU A 194 -9.01 -2.03 -5.95
CA LEU A 194 -9.72 -2.31 -4.69
C LEU A 194 -10.80 -3.37 -4.87
N SER A 195 -11.51 -3.35 -6.01
CA SER A 195 -12.49 -4.39 -6.33
C SER A 195 -11.83 -5.77 -6.48
N ILE A 196 -10.69 -5.83 -7.17
CA ILE A 196 -9.90 -7.06 -7.30
C ILE A 196 -9.39 -7.52 -5.92
N ARG A 197 -8.81 -6.60 -5.13
CA ARG A 197 -8.32 -6.90 -3.79
C ARG A 197 -9.43 -7.45 -2.88
N ASN A 198 -10.62 -6.88 -2.93
CA ASN A 198 -11.77 -7.34 -2.15
C ASN A 198 -12.29 -8.70 -2.63
N ALA A 199 -12.32 -8.95 -3.95
CA ALA A 199 -12.74 -10.23 -4.50
C ALA A 199 -11.77 -11.38 -4.14
N TYR A 200 -10.49 -11.06 -3.96
CA TYR A 200 -9.42 -12.02 -3.65
C TYR A 200 -8.75 -11.71 -2.29
N THR A 201 -9.55 -11.39 -1.29
CA THR A 201 -9.08 -10.94 0.04
C THR A 201 -8.04 -11.88 0.64
N ASP A 202 -8.27 -13.20 0.62
CA ASP A 202 -7.32 -14.18 1.18
C ASP A 202 -5.97 -14.17 0.47
N VAL A 203 -5.97 -14.02 -0.86
CA VAL A 203 -4.74 -13.95 -1.66
C VAL A 203 -3.92 -12.72 -1.29
N PHE A 204 -4.56 -11.55 -1.16
CA PHE A 204 -3.84 -10.30 -0.86
C PHE A 204 -3.51 -10.11 0.62
N ALA A 205 -4.39 -10.55 1.53
CA ALA A 205 -4.14 -10.42 2.96
C ALA A 205 -3.18 -11.48 3.49
N ARG A 206 -3.34 -12.75 3.08
CA ARG A 206 -2.66 -13.93 3.66
C ARG A 206 -1.66 -14.57 2.74
N GLY A 207 -1.78 -14.38 1.43
CA GLY A 207 -0.99 -15.06 0.41
C GLY A 207 0.48 -14.67 0.39
N SER A 208 1.30 -15.52 -0.21
CA SER A 208 2.69 -15.21 -0.54
C SER A 208 2.77 -14.09 -1.58
N ARG A 209 3.92 -13.45 -1.66
CA ARG A 209 4.29 -12.52 -2.74
C ARG A 209 5.67 -12.93 -3.26
N THR A 210 5.75 -13.19 -4.55
CA THR A 210 6.98 -13.67 -5.20
C THR A 210 7.23 -12.87 -6.46
N SER A 211 8.44 -12.31 -6.63
CA SER A 211 8.87 -11.74 -7.89
C SER A 211 9.09 -12.88 -8.90
N ILE A 212 8.49 -12.76 -10.07
CA ILE A 212 8.59 -13.74 -11.16
C ILE A 212 9.58 -13.26 -12.20
N LEU A 213 9.44 -12.03 -12.65
CA LEU A 213 10.32 -11.37 -13.61
C LEU A 213 10.43 -9.90 -13.25
N SER A 214 11.64 -9.34 -13.30
CA SER A 214 11.87 -7.90 -13.15
C SER A 214 13.01 -7.45 -14.03
N SER A 215 12.96 -6.21 -14.50
CA SER A 215 14.01 -5.59 -15.28
C SER A 215 14.12 -4.10 -14.97
N ASP A 216 15.27 -3.66 -14.49
CA ASP A 216 15.57 -2.23 -14.31
C ASP A 216 15.78 -1.53 -15.66
N GLU A 217 16.41 -2.20 -16.64
CA GLU A 217 16.65 -1.68 -17.98
C GLU A 217 15.36 -1.45 -18.76
N ASP A 218 14.51 -2.45 -18.77
CA ASP A 218 13.20 -2.42 -19.45
C ASP A 218 12.08 -1.83 -18.59
N CYS A 219 12.34 -1.56 -17.31
CA CYS A 219 11.44 -0.93 -16.35
C CYS A 219 10.09 -1.63 -16.22
N TYR A 220 10.09 -2.95 -16.01
CA TYR A 220 8.88 -3.72 -15.71
C TYR A 220 9.08 -4.66 -14.53
N ASP A 221 7.97 -5.03 -13.91
CA ASP A 221 7.91 -6.04 -12.85
C ASP A 221 6.71 -6.96 -13.05
N VAL A 222 6.90 -8.25 -12.77
CA VAL A 222 5.82 -9.24 -12.72
C VAL A 222 5.95 -10.03 -11.43
N ILE A 223 4.92 -9.96 -10.60
CA ILE A 223 4.84 -10.68 -9.33
C ILE A 223 3.70 -11.69 -9.35
N ALA A 224 3.81 -12.71 -8.51
CA ALA A 224 2.73 -13.61 -8.18
C ALA A 224 2.27 -13.39 -6.73
N ARG A 225 0.94 -13.43 -6.52
CA ARG A 225 0.29 -13.51 -5.23
C ARG A 225 -0.47 -14.82 -5.15
N SER A 226 -0.16 -15.68 -4.17
CA SER A 226 -0.71 -17.04 -4.11
C SER A 226 -1.24 -17.38 -2.72
N TYR A 227 -2.43 -17.98 -2.66
CA TYR A 227 -3.02 -18.54 -1.45
C TYR A 227 -3.90 -19.75 -1.80
N GLY A 228 -3.65 -20.88 -1.17
CA GLY A 228 -4.29 -22.15 -1.54
C GLY A 228 -4.01 -22.47 -3.02
N ASP A 229 -5.06 -22.77 -3.75
CA ASP A 229 -4.97 -23.12 -5.19
C ASP A 229 -5.10 -21.89 -6.11
N THR A 230 -5.18 -20.69 -5.55
CA THR A 230 -5.35 -19.45 -6.31
C THR A 230 -4.04 -18.70 -6.44
N THR A 231 -3.67 -18.38 -7.68
CA THR A 231 -2.53 -17.50 -7.98
C THR A 231 -2.97 -16.38 -8.90
N LEU A 232 -2.65 -15.15 -8.51
CA LEU A 232 -2.82 -13.95 -9.32
C LEU A 232 -1.44 -13.44 -9.74
N TYR A 233 -1.31 -13.10 -11.02
CA TYR A 233 -0.12 -12.43 -11.55
C TYR A 233 -0.39 -10.94 -11.70
N VAL A 234 0.55 -10.11 -11.29
CA VAL A 234 0.46 -8.64 -11.41
C VAL A 234 1.63 -8.16 -12.23
N GLY A 235 1.35 -7.56 -13.38
CA GLY A 235 2.34 -6.91 -14.23
C GLY A 235 2.31 -5.39 -14.03
N MET A 236 3.49 -4.78 -13.89
CA MET A 236 3.68 -3.33 -13.79
C MET A 236 4.71 -2.88 -14.81
N ASN A 237 4.38 -1.84 -15.58
CA ASN A 237 5.28 -1.21 -16.55
C ASN A 237 5.44 0.27 -16.20
N ILE A 238 6.69 0.72 -16.05
CA ILE A 238 7.04 2.08 -15.63
C ILE A 238 7.46 2.94 -16.81
N LYS A 239 7.70 2.34 -17.99
CA LYS A 239 8.02 3.08 -19.21
C LYS A 239 6.79 3.58 -19.94
N ASP A 240 6.97 4.64 -20.74
CA ASP A 240 5.95 5.25 -21.59
C ASP A 240 5.56 4.36 -22.79
N THR A 241 6.32 3.28 -23.03
CA THR A 241 6.11 2.36 -24.15
C THR A 241 5.62 1.01 -23.66
N ALA A 242 4.68 0.43 -24.39
CA ALA A 242 4.23 -0.93 -24.12
C ALA A 242 5.37 -1.95 -24.23
N LYS A 243 5.35 -2.93 -23.36
CA LYS A 243 6.33 -4.03 -23.35
C LYS A 243 5.61 -5.36 -23.39
N GLU A 244 5.99 -6.20 -24.33
CA GLU A 244 5.59 -7.62 -24.33
C GLU A 244 6.55 -8.42 -23.45
N VAL A 245 6.02 -9.16 -22.49
CA VAL A 245 6.78 -9.97 -21.55
C VAL A 245 6.23 -11.38 -21.51
N LYS A 246 7.09 -12.38 -21.67
CA LYS A 246 6.71 -13.80 -21.55
C LYS A 246 6.87 -14.23 -20.10
N VAL A 247 5.74 -14.45 -19.44
CA VAL A 247 5.70 -14.90 -18.04
C VAL A 247 5.79 -16.42 -18.00
N PRO A 248 6.79 -17.00 -17.28
CA PRO A 248 6.93 -18.45 -17.19
C PRO A 248 5.89 -19.03 -16.24
N VAL A 249 4.71 -19.37 -16.75
CA VAL A 249 3.64 -20.01 -16.00
C VAL A 249 3.37 -21.40 -16.57
N SER A 250 3.07 -22.36 -15.69
CA SER A 250 2.70 -23.71 -16.09
C SER A 250 1.18 -23.82 -15.99
N LEU A 251 0.52 -23.76 -17.15
CA LEU A 251 -0.94 -23.89 -17.25
C LEU A 251 -1.28 -25.17 -18.01
N ALA A 252 -2.36 -25.85 -17.62
CA ALA A 252 -2.89 -26.96 -18.41
C ALA A 252 -3.39 -26.47 -19.77
N ALA A 253 -3.30 -27.31 -20.79
CA ALA A 253 -3.85 -26.99 -22.13
C ALA A 253 -5.34 -26.64 -22.00
N GLY A 254 -5.77 -25.58 -22.66
CA GLY A 254 -7.15 -25.10 -22.62
C GLY A 254 -7.51 -24.29 -21.38
N THR A 255 -6.53 -23.94 -20.53
CA THR A 255 -6.77 -23.02 -19.40
C THR A 255 -7.10 -21.63 -19.92
N GLU A 256 -8.23 -21.10 -19.47
CA GLU A 256 -8.64 -19.73 -19.73
C GLU A 256 -7.94 -18.77 -18.74
N VAL A 257 -7.35 -17.71 -19.25
CA VAL A 257 -6.69 -16.66 -18.46
C VAL A 257 -7.52 -15.39 -18.56
N LYS A 258 -7.90 -14.84 -17.40
CA LYS A 258 -8.68 -13.61 -17.31
C LYS A 258 -7.82 -12.46 -16.81
N ASP A 259 -7.78 -11.37 -17.55
CA ASP A 259 -7.30 -10.09 -17.03
C ASP A 259 -8.39 -9.48 -16.14
N LEU A 260 -8.14 -9.49 -14.85
CA LEU A 260 -9.10 -8.97 -13.85
C LEU A 260 -9.23 -7.45 -13.91
N TYR A 261 -8.23 -6.75 -14.41
CA TYR A 261 -8.22 -5.28 -14.47
C TYR A 261 -9.05 -4.77 -15.65
N SER A 262 -8.90 -5.32 -16.84
CA SER A 262 -9.67 -4.95 -18.04
C SER A 262 -10.95 -5.75 -18.21
N GLY A 263 -11.05 -6.91 -17.58
CA GLY A 263 -12.13 -7.89 -17.76
C GLY A 263 -11.98 -8.76 -19.00
N ALA A 264 -10.91 -8.59 -19.78
CA ALA A 264 -10.65 -9.40 -20.98
C ALA A 264 -10.31 -10.85 -20.61
N THR A 265 -10.69 -11.78 -21.48
CA THR A 265 -10.41 -13.21 -21.33
C THR A 265 -9.55 -13.65 -22.50
N TYR A 266 -8.52 -14.44 -22.19
CA TYR A 266 -7.59 -15.01 -23.15
C TYR A 266 -7.60 -16.52 -22.98
N GLY A 267 -7.83 -17.25 -24.06
CA GLY A 267 -7.77 -18.71 -24.08
C GLY A 267 -7.01 -19.18 -25.33
N SER A 268 -6.35 -20.31 -25.25
CA SER A 268 -5.71 -20.98 -26.39
C SER A 268 -6.63 -22.07 -26.95
#